data_00c53f32d6a4dc6e36fe4ff35f56738a
#
_entry.id   00c53f32d6a4dc6e36fe4ff35f56738a
#
_cell.length_a   1.000
_cell.length_b   1.000
_cell.length_c   1.000
_cell.angle_alpha   90.00
_cell.angle_beta   90.00
_cell.angle_gamma   90.00
#
_symmetry.space_group_name_H-M   'P 1'
#
loop_
_entity.id
_entity.type
_entity.pdbx_description
1 polymer ?
#
loop_
_entity_poly.entity_id
_entity_poly.type
_entity_poly.pdbx_seq_one_letter_code
_entity_poly.pdbx_strand_id
1 'polypeptide(L)'
;MSTDNKQAIAKPPAWREFLPLGVIVLIVLGVSQAAQHWQAAGQAESLRAAVRPGDIVMLSSTDCVFCNRARSWLNAEKIAHSECFIELDAACAAQYRALMAPGTPTFLVKGQRIVGFDKQRILDVVAAAR
;
A
#
# COMPACT_ATOMS: atom_id res chain seq x y z
N MET A 1 -75.64 -20.62 -5.68
CA MET A 1 -74.41 -21.25 -5.21
C MET A 1 -73.21 -20.44 -5.78
N SER A 2 -72.78 -19.45 -5.02
CA SER A 2 -71.67 -18.61 -5.39
C SER A 2 -70.40 -19.13 -4.66
N THR A 3 -69.47 -19.65 -5.41
CA THR A 3 -68.12 -20.01 -4.89
C THR A 3 -67.16 -18.84 -5.10
N ASP A 4 -67.06 -18.08 -4.04
CA ASP A 4 -66.09 -16.96 -3.94
C ASP A 4 -64.67 -17.55 -3.74
N ASN A 5 -63.91 -17.69 -4.83
CA ASN A 5 -62.51 -18.12 -4.78
C ASN A 5 -61.61 -16.92 -4.56
N LYS A 6 -61.50 -16.50 -3.31
CA LYS A 6 -60.51 -15.52 -2.86
C LYS A 6 -59.11 -16.17 -2.86
N GLN A 7 -58.41 -16.11 -4.00
CA GLN A 7 -57.01 -16.44 -4.04
C GLN A 7 -56.23 -15.42 -3.18
N ALA A 8 -55.80 -15.87 -2.02
CA ALA A 8 -54.85 -15.11 -1.18
C ALA A 8 -53.51 -15.01 -1.91
N ILE A 9 -53.24 -13.85 -2.49
CA ILE A 9 -51.91 -13.50 -3.05
C ILE A 9 -50.98 -13.46 -1.86
N ALA A 10 -50.17 -14.50 -1.70
CA ALA A 10 -49.13 -14.57 -0.69
C ALA A 10 -48.14 -13.43 -0.92
N LYS A 11 -48.09 -12.52 0.03
CA LYS A 11 -47.12 -11.40 0.03
C LYS A 11 -45.70 -11.98 -0.02
N PRO A 12 -44.86 -11.62 -1.00
CA PRO A 12 -43.50 -12.16 -1.07
C PRO A 12 -42.72 -11.78 0.22
N PRO A 13 -41.87 -12.67 0.72
CA PRO A 13 -41.13 -12.39 1.95
C PRO A 13 -40.26 -11.15 1.78
N ALA A 14 -40.27 -10.24 2.76
CA ALA A 14 -39.65 -8.92 2.74
C ALA A 14 -38.12 -8.93 2.42
N TRP A 15 -37.45 -10.07 2.63
CA TRP A 15 -36.04 -10.22 2.31
C TRP A 15 -35.71 -10.16 0.80
N ARG A 16 -36.70 -10.46 -0.07
CA ARG A 16 -36.51 -10.34 -1.53
C ARG A 16 -36.40 -8.89 -2.00
N GLU A 17 -36.91 -7.94 -1.24
CA GLU A 17 -36.75 -6.50 -1.54
C GLU A 17 -35.34 -5.96 -1.22
N PHE A 18 -34.61 -6.63 -0.34
CA PHE A 18 -33.23 -6.26 0.01
C PHE A 18 -32.18 -6.94 -0.90
N LEU A 19 -32.55 -7.93 -1.69
CA LEU A 19 -31.67 -8.62 -2.64
C LEU A 19 -31.01 -7.65 -3.65
N PRO A 20 -31.73 -6.72 -4.30
CA PRO A 20 -31.11 -5.78 -5.23
C PRO A 20 -30.16 -4.81 -4.54
N LEU A 21 -30.48 -4.39 -3.31
CA LEU A 21 -29.59 -3.54 -2.51
C LEU A 21 -28.27 -4.26 -2.16
N GLY A 22 -28.35 -5.53 -1.76
CA GLY A 22 -27.17 -6.36 -1.47
C GLY A 22 -26.27 -6.54 -2.69
N VAL A 23 -26.87 -6.77 -3.86
CA VAL A 23 -26.13 -6.90 -5.12
C VAL A 23 -25.44 -5.59 -5.50
N ILE A 24 -26.12 -4.45 -5.37
CA ILE A 24 -25.53 -3.13 -5.64
C ILE A 24 -24.33 -2.86 -4.72
N VAL A 25 -24.47 -3.14 -3.42
CA VAL A 25 -23.38 -2.97 -2.46
C VAL A 25 -22.17 -3.84 -2.83
N LEU A 26 -22.38 -5.10 -3.19
CA LEU A 26 -21.30 -5.99 -3.61
C LEU A 26 -20.62 -5.52 -4.89
N ILE A 27 -21.37 -5.00 -5.86
CA ILE A 27 -20.80 -4.44 -7.10
C ILE A 27 -19.97 -3.20 -6.79
N VAL A 28 -20.49 -2.28 -5.97
CA VAL A 28 -19.75 -1.06 -5.59
C VAL A 28 -18.48 -1.39 -4.84
N LEU A 29 -18.54 -2.33 -3.89
CA LEU A 29 -17.34 -2.78 -3.17
C LEU A 29 -16.34 -3.45 -4.12
N GLY A 30 -16.78 -4.32 -5.02
CA GLY A 30 -15.93 -4.98 -6.01
C GLY A 30 -15.25 -3.99 -6.96
N VAL A 31 -15.99 -3.02 -7.49
CA VAL A 31 -15.44 -1.96 -8.36
C VAL A 31 -14.45 -1.09 -7.60
N SER A 32 -14.75 -0.73 -6.35
CA SER A 32 -13.85 0.08 -5.52
C SER A 32 -12.54 -0.64 -5.24
N GLN A 33 -12.57 -1.93 -4.95
CA GLN A 33 -11.37 -2.75 -4.73
C GLN A 33 -10.53 -2.86 -6.00
N ALA A 34 -11.17 -3.11 -7.15
CA ALA A 34 -10.48 -3.20 -8.44
C ALA A 34 -9.81 -1.87 -8.82
N ALA A 35 -10.51 -0.74 -8.62
CA ALA A 35 -9.95 0.59 -8.90
C ALA A 35 -8.72 0.89 -8.03
N GLN A 36 -8.76 0.55 -6.74
CA GLN A 36 -7.62 0.71 -5.83
C GLN A 36 -6.42 -0.15 -6.26
N HIS A 37 -6.65 -1.38 -6.70
CA HIS A 37 -5.60 -2.26 -7.21
C HIS A 37 -4.92 -1.69 -8.47
N TRP A 38 -5.69 -1.16 -9.40
CA TRP A 38 -5.14 -0.57 -10.63
C TRP A 38 -4.36 0.71 -10.36
N GLN A 39 -4.82 1.56 -9.45
CA GLN A 39 -4.10 2.76 -9.03
C GLN A 39 -2.77 2.42 -8.35
N ALA A 40 -2.77 1.43 -7.45
CA ALA A 40 -1.56 0.98 -6.78
C ALA A 40 -0.52 0.40 -7.77
N ALA A 41 -0.97 -0.39 -8.76
CA ALA A 41 -0.10 -0.93 -9.79
C ALA A 41 0.50 0.16 -10.68
N GLY A 42 -0.27 1.18 -11.07
CA GLY A 42 0.22 2.32 -11.83
C GLY A 42 1.23 3.18 -11.08
N GLN A 43 1.04 3.35 -9.77
CA GLN A 43 1.98 4.07 -8.91
C GLN A 43 3.31 3.29 -8.78
N ALA A 44 3.28 1.99 -8.59
CA ALA A 44 4.48 1.16 -8.51
C ALA A 44 5.26 1.16 -9.83
N GLU A 45 4.58 1.11 -10.99
CA GLU A 45 5.22 1.20 -12.30
C GLU A 45 5.91 2.55 -12.50
N SER A 46 5.23 3.64 -12.18
CA SER A 46 5.81 4.98 -12.29
C SER A 46 7.00 5.17 -11.35
N LEU A 47 6.97 4.56 -10.16
CA LEU A 47 8.08 4.57 -9.22
C LEU A 47 9.28 3.79 -9.77
N ARG A 48 9.06 2.58 -10.30
CA ARG A 48 10.11 1.78 -10.95
C ARG A 48 10.80 2.53 -12.09
N ALA A 49 10.04 3.19 -12.94
CA ALA A 49 10.57 3.96 -14.05
C ALA A 49 11.36 5.21 -13.62
N ALA A 50 11.04 5.79 -12.46
CA ALA A 50 11.65 7.01 -11.94
C ALA A 50 12.84 6.78 -11.02
N VAL A 51 13.01 5.57 -10.46
CA VAL A 51 14.05 5.23 -9.50
C VAL A 51 15.21 4.54 -10.18
N ARG A 52 16.42 5.05 -9.94
CA ARG A 52 17.67 4.43 -10.37
C ARG A 52 18.36 3.71 -9.20
N PRO A 53 19.24 2.74 -9.46
CA PRO A 53 20.09 2.18 -8.41
C PRO A 53 20.82 3.28 -7.64
N GLY A 54 20.72 3.27 -6.32
CA GLY A 54 21.29 4.28 -5.43
C GLY A 54 20.36 5.45 -5.05
N ASP A 55 19.24 5.65 -5.74
CA ASP A 55 18.27 6.70 -5.40
C ASP A 55 17.54 6.44 -4.08
N ILE A 56 17.38 5.17 -3.72
CA ILE A 56 16.75 4.75 -2.45
C ILE A 56 17.75 3.94 -1.64
N VAL A 57 18.10 4.46 -0.49
CA VAL A 57 18.94 3.78 0.50
C VAL A 57 18.13 3.61 1.77
N MET A 58 18.00 2.38 2.26
CA MET A 58 17.33 2.07 3.51
C MET A 58 18.36 1.75 4.60
N LEU A 59 18.42 2.61 5.62
CA LEU A 59 19.18 2.36 6.82
C LEU A 59 18.34 1.49 7.76
N SER A 60 18.77 0.27 7.96
CA SER A 60 18.02 -0.82 8.58
C SER A 60 18.69 -1.29 9.86
N SER A 61 17.94 -2.00 10.67
CA SER A 61 18.41 -2.74 11.84
C SER A 61 18.01 -4.20 11.72
N THR A 62 18.79 -5.09 12.31
CA THR A 62 18.59 -6.54 12.20
C THR A 62 17.25 -7.01 12.80
N ASP A 63 16.78 -6.36 13.87
CA ASP A 63 15.55 -6.70 14.60
C ASP A 63 14.35 -5.80 14.25
N CYS A 64 14.40 -5.11 13.13
CA CYS A 64 13.41 -4.11 12.77
C CYS A 64 12.24 -4.71 11.96
N VAL A 65 11.08 -4.86 12.58
CA VAL A 65 9.85 -5.37 11.92
C VAL A 65 9.39 -4.46 10.77
N PHE A 66 9.49 -3.15 10.94
CA PHE A 66 9.12 -2.18 9.89
C PHE A 66 10.11 -2.21 8.72
N CYS A 67 11.39 -2.48 8.96
CA CYS A 67 12.39 -2.68 7.91
C CYS A 67 12.04 -3.92 7.07
N ASN A 68 11.63 -5.03 7.71
CA ASN A 68 11.19 -6.22 7.01
C ASN A 68 9.97 -5.96 6.12
N ARG A 69 9.01 -5.19 6.59
CA ARG A 69 7.83 -4.77 5.79
C ARG A 69 8.22 -3.90 4.60
N ALA A 70 9.12 -2.95 4.83
CA ALA A 70 9.62 -2.06 3.79
C ALA A 70 10.37 -2.85 2.70
N ARG A 71 11.29 -3.72 3.10
CA ARG A 71 12.05 -4.61 2.20
C ARG A 71 11.13 -5.49 1.38
N SER A 72 10.14 -6.11 2.02
CA SER A 72 9.16 -6.97 1.34
C SER A 72 8.38 -6.20 0.28
N TRP A 73 7.96 -4.97 0.58
CA TRP A 73 7.25 -4.12 -0.38
C TRP A 73 8.16 -3.69 -1.54
N LEU A 74 9.37 -3.19 -1.26
CA LEU A 74 10.32 -2.76 -2.28
C LEU A 74 10.66 -3.90 -3.25
N ASN A 75 10.86 -5.12 -2.72
CA ASN A 75 11.13 -6.30 -3.51
C ASN A 75 9.91 -6.76 -4.34
N ALA A 76 8.72 -6.80 -3.73
CA ALA A 76 7.48 -7.19 -4.41
C ALA A 76 7.16 -6.25 -5.58
N GLU A 77 7.38 -4.95 -5.39
CA GLU A 77 7.18 -3.93 -6.42
C GLU A 77 8.39 -3.77 -7.34
N LYS A 78 9.46 -4.55 -7.16
CA LYS A 78 10.70 -4.50 -7.96
C LYS A 78 11.31 -3.09 -8.04
N ILE A 79 11.27 -2.36 -6.94
CA ILE A 79 11.84 -1.01 -6.83
C ILE A 79 13.33 -1.12 -6.51
N ALA A 80 14.17 -0.47 -7.32
CA ALA A 80 15.60 -0.45 -7.08
C ALA A 80 15.91 0.25 -5.76
N HIS A 81 16.61 -0.43 -4.86
CA HIS A 81 17.03 0.11 -3.57
C HIS A 81 18.31 -0.57 -3.10
N SER A 82 19.00 0.08 -2.19
CA SER A 82 20.07 -0.51 -1.39
C SER A 82 19.65 -0.51 0.08
N GLU A 83 20.12 -1.50 0.80
CA GLU A 83 19.87 -1.61 2.24
C GLU A 83 21.21 -1.79 2.95
N CYS A 84 21.40 -1.06 4.04
CA CYS A 84 22.51 -1.27 4.92
C CYS A 84 22.07 -1.40 6.38
N PHE A 85 22.77 -2.26 7.11
CA PHE A 85 22.46 -2.55 8.51
C PHE A 85 23.41 -1.77 9.42
N ILE A 86 22.84 -0.92 10.28
CA ILE A 86 23.60 -0.04 11.15
C ILE A 86 24.47 -0.79 12.18
N GLU A 87 24.14 -2.05 12.47
CA GLU A 87 24.93 -2.90 13.38
C GLU A 87 26.07 -3.63 12.69
N LEU A 88 25.98 -3.83 11.37
CA LEU A 88 26.90 -4.66 10.61
C LEU A 88 27.90 -3.86 9.78
N ASP A 89 27.58 -2.60 9.48
CA ASP A 89 28.38 -1.72 8.63
C ASP A 89 28.67 -0.40 9.33
N ALA A 90 29.94 -0.13 9.58
CA ALA A 90 30.40 1.07 10.28
C ALA A 90 30.11 2.36 9.48
N ALA A 91 30.17 2.30 8.14
CA ALA A 91 29.84 3.45 7.29
C ALA A 91 28.33 3.74 7.34
N CYS A 92 27.52 2.70 7.33
CA CYS A 92 26.07 2.79 7.52
C CYS A 92 25.71 3.41 8.89
N ALA A 93 26.35 2.93 9.96
CA ALA A 93 26.19 3.49 11.31
C ALA A 93 26.60 4.96 11.38
N ALA A 94 27.69 5.35 10.72
CA ALA A 94 28.12 6.73 10.66
C ALA A 94 27.12 7.62 9.90
N GLN A 95 26.60 7.14 8.77
CA GLN A 95 25.56 7.83 8.01
C GLN A 95 24.27 8.00 8.82
N TYR A 96 23.84 6.96 9.52
CA TYR A 96 22.67 7.00 10.40
C TYR A 96 22.81 8.08 11.49
N ARG A 97 23.98 8.17 12.14
CA ARG A 97 24.28 9.21 13.13
C ARG A 97 24.33 10.60 12.51
N ALA A 98 24.98 10.75 11.36
CA ALA A 98 25.08 12.04 10.65
C ALA A 98 23.70 12.58 10.25
N LEU A 99 22.77 11.70 9.93
CA LEU A 99 21.38 12.06 9.63
C LEU A 99 20.56 12.36 10.88
N MET A 100 21.11 12.18 12.08
CA MET A 100 20.35 12.27 13.35
C MET A 100 19.03 11.48 13.27
N ALA A 101 19.11 10.27 12.73
CA ALA A 101 17.94 9.44 12.52
C ALA A 101 17.38 8.93 13.86
N PRO A 102 16.10 9.13 14.17
CA PRO A 102 15.53 8.74 15.46
C PRO A 102 15.13 7.26 15.56
N GLY A 103 15.26 6.51 14.46
CA GLY A 103 14.88 5.09 14.42
C GLY A 103 15.01 4.47 13.03
N THR A 104 14.75 3.17 12.95
CA THR A 104 14.78 2.38 11.71
C THR A 104 13.38 1.89 11.33
N PRO A 105 13.07 1.76 10.04
CA PRO A 105 13.92 2.17 8.91
C PRO A 105 14.02 3.69 8.79
N THR A 106 15.18 4.18 8.36
CA THR A 106 15.32 5.54 7.85
C THR A 106 15.75 5.44 6.39
N PHE A 107 15.02 6.11 5.51
CA PHE A 107 15.32 6.14 4.09
C PHE A 107 16.02 7.42 3.69
N LEU A 108 16.92 7.29 2.73
CA LEU A 108 17.39 8.38 1.90
C LEU A 108 16.81 8.15 0.51
N VAL A 109 15.89 8.99 0.09
CA VAL A 109 15.24 8.94 -1.21
C VAL A 109 15.71 10.15 -2.00
N LYS A 110 16.55 9.95 -3.00
CA LYS A 110 17.18 11.04 -3.77
C LYS A 110 17.78 12.14 -2.87
N GLY A 111 18.42 11.70 -1.78
CA GLY A 111 19.06 12.59 -0.79
C GLY A 111 18.11 13.15 0.28
N GLN A 112 16.82 12.96 0.17
CA GLN A 112 15.86 13.38 1.21
C GLN A 112 15.67 12.29 2.27
N ARG A 113 15.76 12.69 3.53
CA ARG A 113 15.54 11.80 4.67
C ARG A 113 14.05 11.57 4.93
N ILE A 114 13.65 10.29 4.96
CA ILE A 114 12.31 9.85 5.40
C ILE A 114 12.49 8.90 6.58
N VAL A 115 11.84 9.19 7.71
CA VAL A 115 11.87 8.35 8.91
C VAL A 115 10.65 7.45 8.93
N GLY A 116 10.86 6.15 9.18
CA GLY A 116 9.81 5.15 9.15
C GLY A 116 9.47 4.67 7.74
N PHE A 117 8.53 3.73 7.67
CA PHE A 117 8.07 3.19 6.39
C PHE A 117 6.73 3.81 6.00
N ASP A 118 6.79 4.79 5.13
CA ASP A 118 5.64 5.48 4.53
C ASP A 118 5.75 5.43 3.00
N LYS A 119 4.95 4.57 2.39
CA LYS A 119 4.93 4.35 0.94
C LYS A 119 4.59 5.64 0.18
N GLN A 120 3.56 6.35 0.65
CA GLN A 120 3.09 7.55 -0.03
C GLN A 120 4.17 8.63 -0.04
N ARG A 121 4.84 8.82 1.07
CA ARG A 121 5.92 9.81 1.18
C ARG A 121 7.12 9.47 0.30
N ILE A 122 7.46 8.18 0.16
CA ILE A 122 8.49 7.74 -0.79
C ILE A 122 8.09 8.09 -2.23
N LEU A 123 6.84 7.80 -2.60
CA LEU A 123 6.28 8.13 -3.92
C LEU A 123 6.32 9.64 -4.20
N ASP A 124 5.91 10.45 -3.24
CA ASP A 124 5.85 11.92 -3.36
C ASP A 124 7.25 12.51 -3.56
N VAL A 125 8.25 12.03 -2.80
CA VAL A 125 9.63 12.50 -2.95
C VAL A 125 10.21 12.12 -4.30
N VAL A 126 9.96 10.90 -4.78
CA VAL A 126 10.40 10.47 -6.11
C VAL A 126 9.72 11.27 -7.21
N ALA A 127 8.43 11.57 -7.07
CA ALA A 127 7.68 12.37 -8.03
C ALA A 127 8.16 13.84 -8.08
N ALA A 128 8.45 14.43 -6.91
CA ALA A 128 8.92 15.81 -6.80
C ALA A 128 10.35 16.01 -7.36
N ALA A 129 11.15 14.95 -7.42
CA ALA A 129 12.55 14.99 -7.89
C ALA A 129 12.70 14.65 -9.40
N ARG A 130 11.60 14.67 -10.16
CA ARG A 130 11.58 14.56 -11.62
C ARG A 130 11.75 15.93 -12.24
#